data_f714c01b5dc4aef215fdebea1014fa65
#
_entry.id   f714c01b5dc4aef215fdebea1014fa65
#
_cell.length_a   1.000
_cell.length_b   1.000
_cell.length_c   1.000
_cell.angle_alpha   90.00
_cell.angle_beta   90.00
_cell.angle_gamma   90.00
#
_symmetry.space_group_name_H-M   'P 1'
#
loop_
_entity.id
_entity.type
_entity.pdbx_description
1 polymer ?
#
loop_
_entity_poly.entity_id
_entity_poly.type
_entity_poly.pdbx_seq_one_letter_code
_entity_poly.pdbx_strand_id
1 'polypeptide(L)'
;LSQVDSSIGGKNGINTSFGKNLIGTFYQPKLVIIDPTFLATLPQRELLSGYAEIVKHSIIYDEKFFNWLDKNSKKLFNLNYQVTSKAIYKSILIKKQYVLKDEKERLKNRYSRAILNFGHTFGHALETYYKYKKKLTHGEAISIGMIIASTISYNLNYLSYKNLIKIKTHFINNKLPVTDTKIYDEKIFKIIYKDKKNIDGKINFVLLKSIGNAFLKNNINLNNIKKLIK
;
A
#
# COMPACT_ATOMS: atom_id res chain seq x y z
N LEU A 1 5.99 -0.52 -10.59
CA LEU A 1 5.39 -1.39 -9.59
C LEU A 1 6.16 -2.70 -9.43
N SER A 2 6.42 -3.45 -10.51
CA SER A 2 7.09 -4.76 -10.43
C SER A 2 8.47 -4.69 -9.79
N GLN A 3 9.27 -3.68 -10.13
CA GLN A 3 10.62 -3.52 -9.62
C GLN A 3 10.69 -3.26 -8.10
N VAL A 4 9.62 -2.80 -7.48
CA VAL A 4 9.63 -2.39 -6.07
C VAL A 4 8.76 -3.28 -5.17
N ASP A 5 7.84 -4.06 -5.76
CA ASP A 5 6.87 -4.84 -4.99
C ASP A 5 6.63 -6.24 -5.55
N SER A 6 5.90 -6.40 -6.66
CA SER A 6 5.32 -7.69 -7.05
C SER A 6 6.34 -8.78 -7.43
N SER A 7 7.55 -8.43 -7.89
CA SER A 7 8.61 -9.39 -8.20
C SER A 7 9.24 -10.06 -6.95
N ILE A 8 8.95 -9.56 -5.76
CA ILE A 8 9.57 -9.99 -4.51
C ILE A 8 8.55 -10.64 -3.60
N GLY A 9 8.91 -11.79 -3.02
CA GLY A 9 8.14 -12.44 -1.99
C GLY A 9 7.27 -13.60 -2.44
N GLY A 10 7.43 -14.07 -3.68
CA GLY A 10 6.94 -15.36 -4.17
C GLY A 10 5.43 -15.56 -4.17
N LYS A 11 4.62 -14.53 -3.95
CA LYS A 11 3.16 -14.63 -4.10
C LYS A 11 2.83 -14.62 -5.59
N ASN A 12 2.37 -15.76 -6.11
CA ASN A 12 1.86 -15.88 -7.46
C ASN A 12 0.35 -16.10 -7.40
N GLY A 13 -0.42 -15.40 -8.21
CA GLY A 13 -1.86 -15.54 -8.21
C GLY A 13 -2.49 -15.18 -9.54
N ILE A 14 -3.56 -15.89 -9.87
CA ILE A 14 -4.37 -15.68 -11.07
C ILE A 14 -5.75 -15.19 -10.65
N ASN A 15 -6.18 -14.11 -11.30
CA ASN A 15 -7.55 -13.62 -11.13
C ASN A 15 -8.51 -14.51 -11.91
N THR A 16 -9.63 -14.85 -11.30
CA THR A 16 -10.72 -15.63 -11.92
C THR A 16 -12.00 -14.81 -11.95
N SER A 17 -13.03 -15.30 -12.64
CA SER A 17 -14.37 -14.69 -12.59
C SER A 17 -15.00 -14.68 -11.18
N PHE A 18 -14.52 -15.55 -10.30
CA PHE A 18 -15.00 -15.68 -8.92
C PHE A 18 -14.27 -14.79 -7.91
N GLY A 19 -13.09 -14.24 -8.27
CA GLY A 19 -12.32 -13.34 -7.39
C GLY A 19 -10.86 -13.22 -7.75
N LYS A 20 -10.19 -12.29 -7.05
CA LYS A 20 -8.76 -11.98 -7.22
C LYS A 20 -7.88 -13.01 -6.49
N ASN A 21 -6.81 -13.48 -7.13
CA ASN A 21 -5.77 -14.34 -6.55
C ASN A 21 -6.31 -15.64 -5.90
N LEU A 22 -7.41 -16.19 -6.39
CA LEU A 22 -7.99 -17.42 -5.83
C LEU A 22 -7.17 -18.67 -6.14
N ILE A 23 -6.44 -18.68 -7.24
CA ILE A 23 -5.53 -19.73 -7.62
C ILE A 23 -4.12 -19.16 -7.58
N GLY A 24 -3.24 -19.76 -6.79
CA GLY A 24 -1.86 -19.28 -6.67
C GLY A 24 -1.02 -20.09 -5.71
N THR A 25 0.27 -19.78 -5.70
CA THR A 25 1.28 -20.46 -4.88
C THR A 25 2.16 -19.45 -4.16
N PHE A 26 2.88 -19.92 -3.14
CA PHE A 26 4.04 -19.25 -2.57
C PHE A 26 5.28 -19.93 -3.12
N TYR A 27 5.92 -19.34 -4.12
CA TYR A 27 7.13 -19.87 -4.73
C TYR A 27 8.14 -18.76 -4.98
N GLN A 28 9.28 -18.81 -4.26
CA GLN A 28 10.30 -17.78 -4.33
C GLN A 28 11.12 -17.91 -5.64
N PRO A 29 11.41 -16.80 -6.31
CA PRO A 29 12.33 -16.81 -7.44
C PRO A 29 13.75 -17.09 -6.94
N LYS A 30 14.53 -17.83 -7.73
CA LYS A 30 15.96 -18.06 -7.45
C LYS A 30 16.79 -16.78 -7.63
N LEU A 31 16.39 -15.92 -8.57
CA LEU A 31 17.04 -14.67 -8.90
C LEU A 31 16.00 -13.64 -9.35
N VAL A 32 16.16 -12.40 -8.93
CA VAL A 32 15.38 -11.25 -9.42
C VAL A 32 16.35 -10.23 -9.98
N ILE A 33 16.27 -10.00 -11.30
CA ILE A 33 17.05 -8.98 -11.99
C ILE A 33 16.19 -7.73 -12.14
N ILE A 34 16.72 -6.57 -11.72
CA ILE A 34 16.01 -5.30 -11.78
C ILE A 34 16.89 -4.28 -12.48
N ASP A 35 16.41 -3.80 -13.62
CA ASP A 35 17.06 -2.75 -14.40
C ASP A 35 16.19 -1.48 -14.40
N PRO A 36 16.61 -0.41 -13.69
CA PRO A 36 15.88 0.85 -13.65
C PRO A 36 15.75 1.54 -15.00
N THR A 37 16.58 1.23 -15.98
CA THR A 37 16.54 1.89 -17.31
C THR A 37 15.23 1.62 -18.03
N PHE A 38 14.57 0.48 -17.82
CA PHE A 38 13.25 0.18 -18.36
C PHE A 38 12.15 1.13 -17.92
N LEU A 39 12.36 1.92 -16.86
CA LEU A 39 11.38 2.91 -16.42
C LEU A 39 11.22 4.06 -17.41
N ALA A 40 12.21 4.31 -18.28
CA ALA A 40 12.18 5.38 -19.27
C ALA A 40 11.04 5.22 -20.29
N THR A 41 10.57 4.01 -20.53
CA THR A 41 9.47 3.72 -21.47
C THR A 41 8.08 3.72 -20.82
N LEU A 42 7.99 3.89 -19.48
CA LEU A 42 6.72 3.88 -18.79
C LEU A 42 6.00 5.23 -18.87
N PRO A 43 4.67 5.22 -19.08
CA PRO A 43 3.86 6.42 -18.90
C PRO A 43 3.99 6.97 -17.47
N GLN A 44 3.93 8.29 -17.32
CA GLN A 44 4.03 8.97 -16.02
C GLN A 44 3.07 8.42 -14.97
N ARG A 45 1.86 8.03 -15.38
CA ARG A 45 0.85 7.45 -14.48
C ARG A 45 1.28 6.10 -13.89
N GLU A 46 2.01 5.30 -14.66
CA GLU A 46 2.55 4.01 -14.19
C GLU A 46 3.77 4.20 -13.27
N LEU A 47 4.58 5.24 -13.51
CA LEU A 47 5.64 5.63 -12.59
C LEU A 47 5.07 6.06 -11.24
N LEU A 48 4.01 6.88 -11.24
CA LEU A 48 3.28 7.27 -10.03
C LEU A 48 2.69 6.07 -9.30
N SER A 49 2.12 5.11 -10.04
CA SER A 49 1.61 3.87 -9.46
C SER A 49 2.69 3.06 -8.73
N GLY A 50 3.89 2.94 -9.32
CA GLY A 50 5.04 2.32 -8.66
C GLY A 50 5.55 3.11 -7.47
N TYR A 51 5.55 4.44 -7.57
CA TYR A 51 5.98 5.34 -6.49
C TYR A 51 5.10 5.22 -5.24
N ALA A 52 3.79 5.03 -5.39
CA ALA A 52 2.89 4.82 -4.26
C ALA A 52 3.34 3.64 -3.38
N GLU A 53 3.86 2.55 -3.97
CA GLU A 53 4.39 1.40 -3.24
C GLU A 53 5.72 1.73 -2.54
N ILE A 54 6.60 2.52 -3.16
CA ILE A 54 7.84 2.99 -2.51
C ILE A 54 7.49 3.83 -1.27
N VAL A 55 6.53 4.74 -1.40
CA VAL A 55 6.04 5.58 -0.30
C VAL A 55 5.39 4.71 0.79
N LYS A 56 4.59 3.71 0.42
CA LYS A 56 4.03 2.73 1.37
C LYS A 56 5.13 2.09 2.20
N HIS A 57 6.17 1.55 1.57
CA HIS A 57 7.28 0.90 2.28
C HIS A 57 7.96 1.86 3.26
N SER A 58 8.16 3.12 2.89
CA SER A 58 8.75 4.12 3.78
C SER A 58 7.84 4.45 4.97
N ILE A 59 6.54 4.64 4.74
CA ILE A 59 5.56 4.96 5.78
C ILE A 59 5.43 3.85 6.82
N ILE A 60 5.46 2.59 6.40
CA ILE A 60 5.30 1.47 7.34
C ILE A 60 6.55 1.13 8.12
N TYR A 61 7.76 1.52 7.64
CA TYR A 61 9.00 0.97 8.18
C TYR A 61 10.12 1.96 8.47
N ASP A 62 10.30 3.04 7.67
CA ASP A 62 11.49 3.91 7.73
C ASP A 62 11.13 5.38 7.49
N GLU A 63 10.99 6.15 8.59
CA GLU A 63 10.73 7.59 8.50
C GLU A 63 11.88 8.36 7.83
N LYS A 64 13.15 7.94 8.01
CA LYS A 64 14.28 8.59 7.35
C LYS A 64 14.19 8.43 5.84
N PHE A 65 13.74 7.27 5.38
CA PHE A 65 13.48 7.02 3.97
C PHE A 65 12.30 7.86 3.44
N PHE A 66 11.22 7.98 4.23
CA PHE A 66 10.11 8.88 3.87
C PHE A 66 10.58 10.34 3.70
N ASN A 67 11.35 10.86 4.64
CA ASN A 67 11.90 12.20 4.58
C ASN A 67 12.87 12.39 3.40
N TRP A 68 13.62 11.35 3.04
CA TRP A 68 14.48 11.35 1.87
C TRP A 68 13.69 11.38 0.57
N LEU A 69 12.59 10.61 0.47
CA LEU A 69 11.67 10.63 -0.67
C LEU A 69 11.05 12.02 -0.85
N ASP A 70 10.63 12.65 0.23
CA ASP A 70 10.03 13.99 0.21
C ASP A 70 10.97 15.02 -0.44
N LYS A 71 12.26 14.94 -0.15
CA LYS A 71 13.30 15.82 -0.72
C LYS A 71 13.72 15.47 -2.15
N ASN A 72 13.52 14.22 -2.57
CA ASN A 72 14.09 13.71 -3.83
C ASN A 72 13.04 13.26 -4.86
N SER A 73 11.75 13.41 -4.58
CA SER A 73 10.68 12.94 -5.47
C SER A 73 10.77 13.52 -6.89
N LYS A 74 11.07 14.82 -7.04
CA LYS A 74 11.26 15.45 -8.35
C LYS A 74 12.38 14.79 -9.17
N LYS A 75 13.53 14.50 -8.53
CA LYS A 75 14.66 13.80 -9.17
C LYS A 75 14.27 12.37 -9.55
N LEU A 76 13.48 11.71 -8.72
CA LEU A 76 12.99 10.36 -8.99
C LEU A 76 12.07 10.35 -10.22
N PHE A 77 11.11 11.27 -10.33
CA PHE A 77 10.21 11.35 -11.49
C PHE A 77 10.92 11.78 -12.76
N ASN A 78 12.05 12.49 -12.65
CA ASN A 78 12.95 12.78 -13.77
C ASN A 78 13.90 11.61 -14.08
N LEU A 79 13.67 10.44 -13.48
CA LEU A 79 14.44 9.21 -13.66
C LEU A 79 15.95 9.39 -13.44
N ASN A 80 16.34 10.28 -12.51
CA ASN A 80 17.75 10.35 -12.11
C ASN A 80 18.20 8.98 -11.63
N TYR A 81 19.14 8.37 -12.33
CA TYR A 81 19.54 6.97 -12.14
C TYR A 81 19.92 6.65 -10.67
N GLN A 82 20.75 7.48 -10.04
CA GLN A 82 21.21 7.25 -8.67
C GLN A 82 20.05 7.33 -7.66
N VAL A 83 19.16 8.32 -7.82
CA VAL A 83 18.01 8.52 -6.93
C VAL A 83 17.00 7.38 -7.12
N THR A 84 16.71 7.03 -8.36
CA THR A 84 15.74 5.97 -8.69
C THR A 84 16.23 4.61 -8.22
N SER A 85 17.48 4.25 -8.51
CA SER A 85 18.09 2.99 -8.06
C SER A 85 18.12 2.88 -6.53
N LYS A 86 18.45 3.97 -5.82
CA LYS A 86 18.43 4.01 -4.36
C LYS A 86 17.02 3.82 -3.80
N ALA A 87 16.00 4.45 -4.42
CA ALA A 87 14.62 4.31 -3.99
C ALA A 87 14.12 2.86 -4.16
N ILE A 88 14.38 2.26 -5.33
CA ILE A 88 14.06 0.86 -5.62
C ILE A 88 14.75 -0.06 -4.62
N TYR A 89 16.05 0.09 -4.45
CA TYR A 89 16.85 -0.76 -3.55
C TYR A 89 16.34 -0.71 -2.11
N LYS A 90 16.10 0.49 -1.56
CA LYS A 90 15.55 0.63 -0.20
C LYS A 90 14.15 0.01 -0.06
N SER A 91 13.30 0.19 -1.06
CA SER A 91 11.96 -0.39 -1.09
C SER A 91 12.02 -1.93 -1.05
N ILE A 92 12.91 -2.52 -1.86
CA ILE A 92 13.16 -3.96 -1.90
C ILE A 92 13.65 -4.48 -0.54
N LEU A 93 14.61 -3.80 0.08
CA LEU A 93 15.13 -4.21 1.39
C LEU A 93 14.04 -4.25 2.46
N ILE A 94 13.15 -3.24 2.48
CA ILE A 94 12.03 -3.21 3.43
C ILE A 94 11.10 -4.40 3.18
N LYS A 95 10.69 -4.62 1.93
CA LYS A 95 9.82 -5.75 1.60
C LYS A 95 10.47 -7.10 1.94
N LYS A 96 11.76 -7.27 1.58
CA LYS A 96 12.54 -8.47 1.89
C LYS A 96 12.53 -8.78 3.39
N GLN A 97 12.66 -7.78 4.25
CA GLN A 97 12.65 -8.00 5.71
C GLN A 97 11.34 -8.61 6.21
N TYR A 98 10.19 -8.14 5.71
CA TYR A 98 8.89 -8.73 6.07
C TYR A 98 8.73 -10.14 5.50
N VAL A 99 9.14 -10.35 4.24
CA VAL A 99 9.04 -11.66 3.59
C VAL A 99 9.90 -12.71 4.28
N LEU A 100 11.15 -12.38 4.64
CA LEU A 100 12.04 -13.32 5.33
C LEU A 100 11.54 -13.71 6.72
N LYS A 101 10.85 -12.81 7.41
CA LYS A 101 10.33 -13.08 8.76
C LYS A 101 8.98 -13.80 8.75
N ASP A 102 8.20 -13.62 7.69
CA ASP A 102 6.83 -14.14 7.60
C ASP A 102 6.46 -14.49 6.15
N GLU A 103 7.16 -15.44 5.56
CA GLU A 103 6.96 -15.80 4.15
C GLU A 103 5.51 -16.14 3.81
N LYS A 104 4.84 -16.90 4.69
CA LYS A 104 3.46 -17.40 4.48
C LYS A 104 2.37 -16.52 5.10
N GLU A 105 2.73 -15.30 5.58
CA GLU A 105 1.78 -14.34 6.17
C GLU A 105 0.95 -14.92 7.33
N ARG A 106 1.63 -15.58 8.28
CA ARG A 106 1.00 -16.23 9.44
C ARG A 106 1.20 -15.48 10.76
N LEU A 107 2.20 -14.59 10.84
CA LEU A 107 2.47 -13.83 12.04
C LEU A 107 1.40 -12.76 12.28
N LYS A 108 1.15 -12.44 13.56
CA LYS A 108 0.21 -11.39 13.98
C LYS A 108 0.89 -10.26 14.77
N ASN A 109 2.19 -10.09 14.62
CA ASN A 109 2.99 -9.10 15.31
C ASN A 109 3.57 -8.05 14.34
N ARG A 110 4.48 -7.18 14.83
CA ARG A 110 5.12 -6.12 14.04
C ARG A 110 5.96 -6.62 12.85
N TYR A 111 6.26 -7.90 12.78
CA TYR A 111 7.02 -8.53 11.69
C TYR A 111 6.12 -9.23 10.68
N SER A 112 4.81 -9.21 10.90
CA SER A 112 3.85 -9.80 9.99
C SER A 112 3.98 -9.22 8.59
N ARG A 113 4.04 -10.10 7.59
CA ARG A 113 3.98 -9.70 6.18
C ARG A 113 2.67 -8.95 5.84
N ALA A 114 1.61 -9.15 6.61
CA ALA A 114 0.35 -8.45 6.46
C ALA A 114 0.50 -6.93 6.61
N ILE A 115 1.56 -6.42 7.27
CA ILE A 115 1.84 -4.97 7.36
C ILE A 115 2.08 -4.34 5.99
N LEU A 116 2.59 -5.10 5.02
CA LEU A 116 2.73 -4.64 3.64
C LEU A 116 1.37 -4.28 2.98
N ASN A 117 0.25 -4.71 3.57
CA ASN A 117 -1.10 -4.38 3.10
C ASN A 117 -1.62 -3.03 3.65
N PHE A 118 -0.74 -2.13 4.13
CA PHE A 118 -1.13 -0.77 4.50
C PHE A 118 -1.82 -0.06 3.33
N GLY A 119 -3.03 0.45 3.54
CA GLY A 119 -3.85 1.05 2.50
C GLY A 119 -4.63 0.06 1.60
N HIS A 120 -4.25 -1.20 1.56
CA HIS A 120 -4.82 -2.19 0.62
C HIS A 120 -6.28 -2.55 0.90
N THR A 121 -6.77 -2.40 2.12
CA THR A 121 -8.17 -2.71 2.43
C THR A 121 -9.13 -1.84 1.61
N PHE A 122 -8.94 -0.53 1.61
CA PHE A 122 -9.75 0.39 0.81
C PHE A 122 -9.28 0.44 -0.65
N GLY A 123 -7.97 0.32 -0.90
CA GLY A 123 -7.42 0.30 -2.25
C GLY A 123 -8.01 -0.84 -3.09
N HIS A 124 -7.97 -2.07 -2.61
CA HIS A 124 -8.57 -3.23 -3.29
C HIS A 124 -10.10 -3.10 -3.45
N ALA A 125 -10.77 -2.51 -2.45
CA ALA A 125 -12.20 -2.27 -2.56
C ALA A 125 -12.53 -1.28 -3.69
N LEU A 126 -11.74 -0.23 -3.88
CA LEU A 126 -11.86 0.71 -5.00
C LEU A 126 -11.55 0.04 -6.34
N GLU A 127 -10.47 -0.75 -6.44
CA GLU A 127 -10.18 -1.52 -7.66
C GLU A 127 -11.35 -2.43 -8.05
N THR A 128 -11.92 -3.14 -7.09
CA THR A 128 -13.07 -4.03 -7.30
C THR A 128 -14.32 -3.24 -7.66
N TYR A 129 -14.59 -2.13 -7.00
CA TYR A 129 -15.72 -1.24 -7.29
C TYR A 129 -15.69 -0.76 -8.73
N TYR A 130 -14.51 -0.36 -9.22
CA TYR A 130 -14.30 0.06 -10.60
C TYR A 130 -14.06 -1.10 -11.57
N LYS A 131 -14.26 -2.35 -11.13
CA LYS A 131 -14.14 -3.57 -11.95
C LYS A 131 -12.79 -3.67 -12.68
N TYR A 132 -11.70 -3.23 -12.01
CA TYR A 132 -10.35 -3.21 -12.59
C TYR A 132 -10.25 -2.45 -13.93
N LYS A 133 -11.23 -1.61 -14.24
CA LYS A 133 -11.15 -0.71 -15.40
C LYS A 133 -10.09 0.35 -15.14
N LYS A 134 -9.48 0.87 -16.21
CA LYS A 134 -8.36 1.88 -16.15
C LYS A 134 -8.71 3.22 -15.47
N LYS A 135 -9.80 3.29 -14.70
CA LYS A 135 -10.20 4.49 -13.96
C LYS A 135 -9.21 4.86 -12.88
N LEU A 136 -8.75 3.87 -12.10
CA LEU A 136 -7.65 4.00 -11.14
C LEU A 136 -6.59 2.95 -11.46
N THR A 137 -5.31 3.34 -11.40
CA THR A 137 -4.20 2.40 -11.33
C THR A 137 -4.15 1.78 -9.94
N HIS A 138 -3.43 0.67 -9.79
CA HIS A 138 -3.22 0.06 -8.47
C HIS A 138 -2.66 1.07 -7.46
N GLY A 139 -1.57 1.76 -7.81
CA GLY A 139 -0.94 2.73 -6.91
C GLY A 139 -1.84 3.91 -6.55
N GLU A 140 -2.69 4.38 -7.47
CA GLU A 140 -3.69 5.42 -7.16
C GLU A 140 -4.72 4.92 -6.14
N ALA A 141 -5.22 3.71 -6.31
CA ALA A 141 -6.16 3.10 -5.36
C ALA A 141 -5.53 2.88 -3.98
N ILE A 142 -4.29 2.37 -3.94
CA ILE A 142 -3.55 2.18 -2.69
C ILE A 142 -3.21 3.52 -2.03
N SER A 143 -2.90 4.55 -2.81
CA SER A 143 -2.66 5.91 -2.31
C SER A 143 -3.85 6.42 -1.49
N ILE A 144 -5.06 6.38 -2.07
CA ILE A 144 -6.30 6.74 -1.38
C ILE A 144 -6.48 5.89 -0.11
N GLY A 145 -6.28 4.59 -0.23
CA GLY A 145 -6.39 3.65 0.89
C GLY A 145 -5.40 3.95 2.03
N MET A 146 -4.17 4.38 1.71
CA MET A 146 -3.17 4.78 2.72
C MET A 146 -3.59 6.05 3.46
N ILE A 147 -4.16 7.04 2.77
CA ILE A 147 -4.67 8.25 3.41
C ILE A 147 -5.83 7.90 4.35
N ILE A 148 -6.75 7.02 3.93
CA ILE A 148 -7.84 6.55 4.78
C ILE A 148 -7.32 5.82 6.01
N ALA A 149 -6.37 4.89 5.86
CA ALA A 149 -5.77 4.17 6.98
C ALA A 149 -5.02 5.11 7.94
N SER A 150 -4.39 6.16 7.42
CA SER A 150 -3.75 7.22 8.23
C SER A 150 -4.78 8.06 8.98
N THR A 151 -5.91 8.40 8.35
CA THR A 151 -7.03 9.12 8.98
C THR A 151 -7.65 8.29 10.11
N ILE A 152 -7.89 6.99 9.87
CA ILE A 152 -8.37 6.07 10.90
C ILE A 152 -7.36 6.00 12.06
N SER A 153 -6.05 5.94 11.75
CA SER A 153 -5.01 5.93 12.79
C SER A 153 -5.02 7.19 13.65
N TYR A 154 -5.26 8.36 13.04
CA TYR A 154 -5.42 9.64 13.74
C TYR A 154 -6.69 9.65 14.59
N ASN A 155 -7.85 9.32 14.04
CA ASN A 155 -9.13 9.34 14.74
C ASN A 155 -9.22 8.32 15.88
N LEU A 156 -8.38 7.29 15.87
CA LEU A 156 -8.17 6.34 16.97
C LEU A 156 -7.05 6.75 17.93
N ASN A 157 -6.51 7.97 17.83
CA ASN A 157 -5.44 8.52 18.67
C ASN A 157 -4.12 7.74 18.62
N TYR A 158 -3.85 6.99 17.54
CA TYR A 158 -2.56 6.33 17.33
C TYR A 158 -1.56 7.25 16.61
N LEU A 159 -2.01 8.00 15.60
CA LEU A 159 -1.18 8.86 14.77
C LEU A 159 -1.39 10.33 15.15
N SER A 160 -0.32 11.12 15.25
CA SER A 160 -0.45 12.56 15.46
C SER A 160 -0.98 13.28 14.23
N TYR A 161 -1.71 14.40 14.43
CA TYR A 161 -2.17 15.25 13.33
C TYR A 161 -1.03 15.73 12.43
N LYS A 162 0.12 16.09 13.02
CA LYS A 162 1.34 16.49 12.31
C LYS A 162 1.77 15.41 11.30
N ASN A 163 1.78 14.16 11.70
CA ASN A 163 2.16 13.05 10.82
C ASN A 163 1.11 12.78 9.73
N LEU A 164 -0.18 12.86 10.07
CA LEU A 164 -1.26 12.74 9.08
C LEU A 164 -1.12 13.80 7.98
N ILE A 165 -0.97 15.07 8.37
CA ILE A 165 -0.80 16.17 7.41
C ILE A 165 0.47 16.01 6.59
N LYS A 166 1.58 15.59 7.20
CA LYS A 166 2.84 15.35 6.51
C LYS A 166 2.69 14.29 5.42
N ILE A 167 2.01 13.17 5.73
CA ILE A 167 1.72 12.13 4.73
C ILE A 167 0.84 12.70 3.62
N LYS A 168 -0.27 13.34 3.97
CA LYS A 168 -1.23 13.89 3.00
C LYS A 168 -0.59 14.92 2.07
N THR A 169 0.21 15.84 2.61
CA THR A 169 0.94 16.85 1.84
C THR A 169 1.94 16.21 0.88
N HIS A 170 2.69 15.18 1.32
CA HIS A 170 3.60 14.46 0.44
C HIS A 170 2.88 13.84 -0.76
N PHE A 171 1.69 13.26 -0.54
CA PHE A 171 0.88 12.66 -1.62
C PHE A 171 0.40 13.73 -2.59
N ILE A 172 -0.14 14.83 -2.10
CA ILE A 172 -0.62 15.96 -2.92
C ILE A 172 0.51 16.54 -3.77
N ASN A 173 1.65 16.84 -3.14
CA ASN A 173 2.82 17.42 -3.82
C ASN A 173 3.36 16.53 -4.94
N ASN A 174 3.17 15.21 -4.83
CA ASN A 174 3.59 14.23 -5.82
C ASN A 174 2.46 13.74 -6.73
N LYS A 175 1.32 14.46 -6.78
CA LYS A 175 0.17 14.15 -7.65
C LYS A 175 -0.43 12.75 -7.42
N LEU A 176 -0.24 12.17 -6.25
CA LEU A 176 -0.93 10.96 -5.84
C LEU A 176 -2.32 11.34 -5.30
N PRO A 177 -3.39 10.64 -5.70
CA PRO A 177 -4.73 10.94 -5.22
C PRO A 177 -4.86 10.65 -3.72
N VAL A 178 -5.56 11.53 -3.01
CA VAL A 178 -5.78 11.45 -1.57
C VAL A 178 -7.22 11.14 -1.19
N THR A 179 -8.13 11.14 -2.16
CA THR A 179 -9.56 10.86 -1.95
C THR A 179 -10.21 10.32 -3.21
N ASP A 180 -11.34 9.67 -3.04
CA ASP A 180 -12.27 9.29 -4.12
C ASP A 180 -13.71 9.47 -3.61
N THR A 181 -14.61 9.99 -4.45
CA THR A 181 -16.01 10.27 -4.08
C THR A 181 -16.80 9.01 -3.72
N LYS A 182 -16.35 7.84 -4.21
CA LYS A 182 -17.03 6.55 -3.98
C LYS A 182 -16.66 5.88 -2.67
N ILE A 183 -15.68 6.44 -1.93
CA ILE A 183 -15.23 5.82 -0.68
C ILE A 183 -16.32 5.68 0.37
N TYR A 184 -17.35 6.53 0.31
CA TYR A 184 -18.49 6.50 1.21
C TYR A 184 -19.68 5.66 0.69
N ASP A 185 -19.58 5.09 -0.52
CA ASP A 185 -20.63 4.24 -1.09
C ASP A 185 -20.75 2.93 -0.30
N GLU A 186 -21.95 2.54 0.03
CA GLU A 186 -22.27 1.28 0.73
C GLU A 186 -21.69 0.04 0.03
N LYS A 187 -21.54 0.09 -1.30
CA LYS A 187 -20.92 -1.00 -2.07
C LYS A 187 -19.47 -1.22 -1.70
N ILE A 188 -18.71 -0.16 -1.39
CA ILE A 188 -17.31 -0.27 -0.93
C ILE A 188 -17.25 -1.10 0.36
N PHE A 189 -18.12 -0.80 1.33
CA PHE A 189 -18.16 -1.52 2.60
C PHE A 189 -18.60 -2.98 2.42
N LYS A 190 -19.55 -3.25 1.51
CA LYS A 190 -19.94 -4.62 1.16
C LYS A 190 -18.79 -5.40 0.51
N ILE A 191 -17.97 -4.76 -0.34
CA ILE A 191 -16.80 -5.38 -0.95
C ILE A 191 -15.76 -5.69 0.14
N ILE A 192 -15.44 -4.74 1.02
CA ILE A 192 -14.50 -4.93 2.12
C ILE A 192 -14.96 -6.10 3.02
N TYR A 193 -16.24 -6.18 3.33
CA TYR A 193 -16.81 -7.24 4.14
C TYR A 193 -16.62 -8.62 3.51
N LYS A 194 -16.88 -8.75 2.19
CA LYS A 194 -16.74 -10.02 1.46
C LYS A 194 -15.27 -10.46 1.29
N ASP A 195 -14.35 -9.52 1.01
CA ASP A 195 -12.94 -9.82 0.75
C ASP A 195 -12.21 -10.38 1.99
N LYS A 196 -12.58 -9.96 3.16
CA LYS A 196 -11.86 -10.25 4.40
C LYS A 196 -12.34 -11.51 5.16
N LYS A 197 -13.17 -12.39 4.58
CA LYS A 197 -13.69 -13.64 5.19
C LYS A 197 -13.90 -13.51 6.70
N ASN A 198 -14.68 -12.53 7.12
CA ASN A 198 -14.77 -12.18 8.53
C ASN A 198 -15.76 -13.06 9.27
N ILE A 199 -15.29 -13.68 10.34
CA ILE A 199 -16.13 -14.19 11.42
C ILE A 199 -16.56 -12.93 12.20
N ASP A 200 -17.87 -12.70 12.34
CA ASP A 200 -18.50 -11.63 13.14
C ASP A 200 -18.31 -10.16 12.68
N GLY A 201 -18.10 -9.88 11.39
CA GLY A 201 -18.03 -8.50 10.88
C GLY A 201 -16.85 -7.67 11.34
N LYS A 202 -15.80 -8.32 11.87
CA LYS A 202 -14.58 -7.68 12.36
C LYS A 202 -13.46 -7.76 11.33
N ILE A 203 -12.75 -6.68 11.10
CA ILE A 203 -11.70 -6.58 10.10
C ILE A 203 -10.36 -6.24 10.74
N ASN A 204 -9.29 -6.80 10.18
CA ASN A 204 -7.94 -6.46 10.56
C ASN A 204 -7.42 -5.33 9.66
N PHE A 205 -6.92 -4.27 10.27
CA PHE A 205 -6.35 -3.13 9.58
C PHE A 205 -4.87 -2.99 9.89
N VAL A 206 -4.10 -2.55 8.91
CA VAL A 206 -2.78 -2.00 9.14
C VAL A 206 -2.93 -0.52 9.42
N LEU A 207 -2.49 -0.08 10.60
CA LEU A 207 -2.56 1.30 11.08
C LEU A 207 -1.16 1.80 11.45
N LEU A 208 -1.02 3.10 11.73
CA LEU A 208 0.24 3.75 12.04
C LEU A 208 0.25 4.27 13.49
N LYS A 209 1.39 4.09 14.19
CA LYS A 209 1.72 4.84 15.41
C LYS A 209 2.49 6.12 15.07
N SER A 210 3.34 6.06 14.07
CA SER A 210 4.06 7.19 13.47
C SER A 210 4.48 6.80 12.05
N ILE A 211 5.02 7.74 11.28
CA ILE A 211 5.72 7.40 10.04
C ILE A 211 6.88 6.47 10.40
N GLY A 212 7.02 5.36 9.68
CA GLY A 212 8.02 4.32 9.96
C GLY A 212 7.59 3.27 11.00
N ASN A 213 6.38 3.36 11.56
CA ASN A 213 5.93 2.45 12.60
C ASN A 213 4.47 2.01 12.41
N ALA A 214 4.28 1.03 11.53
CA ALA A 214 2.98 0.41 11.29
C ALA A 214 2.75 -0.80 12.22
N PHE A 215 1.48 -1.10 12.48
CA PHE A 215 1.06 -2.24 13.27
C PHE A 215 -0.27 -2.82 12.79
N LEU A 216 -0.53 -4.08 13.14
CA LEU A 216 -1.81 -4.73 12.89
C LEU A 216 -2.78 -4.40 14.02
N LYS A 217 -3.93 -3.84 13.68
CA LYS A 217 -5.08 -3.67 14.57
C LYS A 217 -6.15 -4.68 14.20
N ASN A 218 -6.36 -5.64 15.06
CA ASN A 218 -7.34 -6.69 14.86
C ASN A 218 -8.73 -6.27 15.34
N ASN A 219 -9.76 -6.91 14.80
CA ASN A 219 -11.13 -6.86 15.29
C ASN A 219 -11.78 -5.45 15.32
N ILE A 220 -11.51 -4.62 14.31
CA ILE A 220 -12.24 -3.35 14.17
C ILE A 220 -13.61 -3.61 13.55
N ASN A 221 -14.68 -3.14 14.18
CA ASN A 221 -16.03 -3.22 13.63
C ASN A 221 -16.16 -2.29 12.42
N LEU A 222 -16.64 -2.82 11.29
CA LEU A 222 -16.78 -2.08 10.03
C LEU A 222 -17.73 -0.88 10.16
N ASN A 223 -18.77 -0.98 10.98
CA ASN A 223 -19.69 0.13 11.21
C ASN A 223 -19.01 1.33 11.90
N ASN A 224 -18.03 1.09 12.76
CA ASN A 224 -17.23 2.14 13.38
C ASN A 224 -16.31 2.83 12.38
N ILE A 225 -15.83 2.11 11.37
CA ILE A 225 -14.95 2.67 10.33
C ILE A 225 -15.62 3.76 9.53
N LYS A 226 -16.92 3.64 9.21
CA LYS A 226 -17.68 4.70 8.52
C LYS A 226 -17.63 6.03 9.26
N LYS A 227 -17.60 6.00 10.60
CA LYS A 227 -17.46 7.20 11.44
C LYS A 227 -16.02 7.73 11.47
N LEU A 228 -15.05 6.83 11.36
CA LEU A 228 -13.62 7.15 11.47
C LEU A 228 -12.98 7.68 10.18
N ILE A 229 -13.66 7.56 9.03
CA ILE A 229 -13.16 8.05 7.74
C ILE A 229 -13.77 9.40 7.33
N LYS A 230 -14.76 9.89 8.09
CA LYS A 230 -15.32 11.24 7.94
C LYS A 230 -14.40 12.25 8.61
#